data_582999f96fe4bd59386941c0cbc8f164
#
_entry.id   582999f96fe4bd59386941c0cbc8f164
#
_cell.length_a   1.000
_cell.length_b   1.000
_cell.length_c   1.000
_cell.angle_alpha   90.00
_cell.angle_beta   90.00
_cell.angle_gamma   90.00
#
_symmetry.space_group_name_H-M   'P 1'
#
loop_
_entity.id
_entity.type
_entity.pdbx_description
1 polymer ?
#
loop_
_entity_poly.entity_id
_entity_poly.type
_entity_poly.pdbx_seq_one_letter_code
_entity_poly.pdbx_strand_id
1 'polypeptide(L)'
;MANRVIGIEIGSRKLKAVELESRFGEFTLQQYGVSELPEDFRTKLFGLQRKAVEDAEPSGGGGAGPGTSSEQPQESGEQSSTGSGVQAGAESDAEKPAVSEKPAAPEKLLELGALAADTALGIPNEFCFYREIELPFSDLKKINQVIRLEAEGYFPFSLDDYLVEYLPPSSHGAGSEVLTFVVGREVLASILAQLKSFNLDPAFLGIEGLTLPLLSMKDNAASRLWLDIGAKRSILVGSLGVSPVLYRRLPLGMGELIDSLARELGVSPERAEKYLLETEISNSSSPAAKLMGAWADSLTRRVQETLHWYERGRKGGIAPARFEAVVLCGGGACIPGLDSYFSSALNMAAGRFAVPAWVGRGEGLKLDPDKEPLLAEALSLALARLSKQGKQNLNFRKGEFVYRPQYRIAYRKAAFPAGLLLLMAALAFAKCGAQYSLVNSQSRQLKQEMVQRYTAIFPGSKPADPVSQLKAQLAAGEARLKAERDLLYPSPVECLAAVGDLVPREIGYVVNRFSYSDNKVRLEGETADFGASKAIVDQLSKVDFFKKVNLEDSRSMPNGKVSFVITIELRNPAEVKSE
;
A
#
# COMPACT_ATOMS: atom_id res chain seq x y z
N MET A 1 1.64 -6.00 -8.25
CA MET A 1 0.88 -7.21 -7.88
C MET A 1 -0.58 -6.80 -7.77
N ALA A 2 -1.51 -7.67 -8.18
CA ALA A 2 -2.93 -7.42 -8.01
C ALA A 2 -3.31 -7.58 -6.52
N ASN A 3 -4.02 -6.62 -5.98
CA ASN A 3 -4.55 -6.69 -4.63
C ASN A 3 -6.02 -7.09 -4.73
N ARG A 4 -6.42 -8.14 -4.04
CA ARG A 4 -7.81 -8.62 -3.96
C ARG A 4 -8.35 -8.44 -2.56
N VAL A 5 -9.58 -7.97 -2.47
CA VAL A 5 -10.31 -7.77 -1.22
C VAL A 5 -11.72 -8.29 -1.38
N ILE A 6 -12.24 -8.91 -0.35
CA ILE A 6 -13.65 -9.25 -0.25
C ILE A 6 -14.32 -8.26 0.70
N GLY A 7 -15.24 -7.47 0.17
CA GLY A 7 -16.16 -6.67 0.97
C GLY A 7 -17.35 -7.53 1.41
N ILE A 8 -17.67 -7.48 2.69
CA ILE A 8 -18.72 -8.29 3.30
C ILE A 8 -19.68 -7.37 4.06
N GLU A 9 -20.94 -7.46 3.70
CA GLU A 9 -22.06 -6.85 4.44
C GLU A 9 -22.82 -7.93 5.19
N ILE A 10 -22.98 -7.74 6.48
CA ILE A 10 -23.80 -8.60 7.35
C ILE A 10 -25.12 -7.89 7.60
N GLY A 11 -26.08 -8.08 6.72
CA GLY A 11 -27.42 -7.56 6.92
C GLY A 11 -28.22 -8.38 7.95
N SER A 12 -29.38 -7.88 8.37
CA SER A 12 -30.23 -8.55 9.34
C SER A 12 -30.87 -9.87 8.85
N ARG A 13 -30.94 -10.08 7.54
CA ARG A 13 -31.48 -11.30 6.90
C ARG A 13 -30.52 -11.94 5.91
N LYS A 14 -29.74 -11.16 5.18
CA LYS A 14 -28.89 -11.62 4.09
C LYS A 14 -27.42 -11.24 4.32
N LEU A 15 -26.54 -12.16 3.97
CA LEU A 15 -25.10 -11.94 3.85
C LEU A 15 -24.80 -11.61 2.39
N LYS A 16 -24.04 -10.54 2.16
CA LYS A 16 -23.65 -10.10 0.82
C LYS A 16 -22.14 -9.97 0.77
N ALA A 17 -21.53 -10.46 -0.29
CA ALA A 17 -20.09 -10.38 -0.49
C ALA A 17 -19.74 -10.03 -1.93
N VAL A 18 -18.67 -9.26 -2.07
CA VAL A 18 -18.13 -8.82 -3.35
C VAL A 18 -16.62 -8.99 -3.33
N GLU A 19 -16.07 -9.73 -4.28
CA GLU A 19 -14.62 -9.78 -4.51
C GLU A 19 -14.21 -8.72 -5.52
N LEU A 20 -13.38 -7.78 -5.08
CA LEU A 20 -12.84 -6.70 -5.89
C LEU A 20 -11.34 -6.84 -6.03
N GLU A 21 -10.84 -6.77 -7.24
CA GLU A 21 -9.42 -6.74 -7.56
C GLU A 21 -9.00 -5.33 -7.95
N SER A 22 -7.84 -4.89 -7.47
CA SER A 22 -7.23 -3.63 -7.90
C SER A 22 -5.89 -3.88 -8.57
N ARG A 23 -5.74 -3.33 -9.81
CA ARG A 23 -4.49 -3.31 -10.57
C ARG A 23 -4.23 -1.89 -11.07
N PHE A 24 -3.09 -1.31 -10.71
CA PHE A 24 -2.68 0.03 -11.15
C PHE A 24 -3.72 1.15 -10.92
N GLY A 25 -4.59 0.99 -9.90
CA GLY A 25 -5.65 1.96 -9.58
C GLY A 25 -6.95 1.75 -10.35
N GLU A 26 -7.03 0.72 -11.16
CA GLU A 26 -8.27 0.22 -11.74
C GLU A 26 -8.87 -0.86 -10.84
N PHE A 27 -10.19 -0.94 -10.82
CA PHE A 27 -10.95 -1.87 -9.99
C PHE A 27 -11.78 -2.79 -10.87
N THR A 28 -11.74 -4.08 -10.58
CA THR A 28 -12.49 -5.10 -11.33
C THR A 28 -13.26 -5.98 -10.36
N LEU A 29 -14.57 -6.03 -10.51
CA LEU A 29 -15.46 -6.94 -9.79
C LEU A 29 -15.26 -8.35 -10.34
N GLN A 30 -14.71 -9.24 -9.54
CA GLN A 30 -14.38 -10.61 -9.95
C GLN A 30 -15.54 -11.56 -9.73
N GLN A 31 -16.22 -11.44 -8.61
CA GLN A 31 -17.37 -12.25 -8.25
C GLN A 31 -18.20 -11.58 -7.15
N TYR A 32 -19.43 -12.01 -7.02
CA TYR A 32 -20.34 -11.60 -5.94
C TYR A 32 -21.21 -12.75 -5.48
N GLY A 33 -21.78 -12.61 -4.31
CA GLY A 33 -22.74 -13.56 -3.78
C GLY A 33 -23.69 -12.91 -2.80
N VAL A 34 -24.92 -13.39 -2.79
CA VAL A 34 -25.96 -13.03 -1.84
C VAL A 34 -26.58 -14.31 -1.31
N SER A 35 -26.65 -14.46 0.00
CA SER A 35 -27.20 -15.64 0.66
C SER A 35 -27.99 -15.25 1.89
N GLU A 36 -28.85 -16.14 2.36
CA GLU A 36 -29.48 -15.98 3.67
C GLU A 36 -28.41 -16.04 4.77
N LEU A 37 -28.59 -15.24 5.82
CA LEU A 37 -27.70 -15.26 6.94
C LEU A 37 -27.97 -16.53 7.80
N PRO A 38 -26.96 -17.36 8.06
CA PRO A 38 -27.13 -18.54 8.91
C PRO A 38 -27.73 -18.19 10.27
N GLU A 39 -28.70 -18.96 10.73
CA GLU A 39 -29.45 -18.67 11.97
C GLU A 39 -28.54 -18.61 13.21
N ASP A 40 -27.59 -19.51 13.28
CA ASP A 40 -26.58 -19.53 14.36
C ASP A 40 -25.75 -18.25 14.39
N PHE A 41 -25.35 -17.76 13.21
CA PHE A 41 -24.59 -16.52 13.09
C PHE A 41 -25.46 -15.33 13.49
N ARG A 42 -26.70 -15.30 12.98
CA ARG A 42 -27.68 -14.26 13.30
C ARG A 42 -27.96 -14.19 14.79
N THR A 43 -28.27 -15.33 15.43
CA THR A 43 -28.60 -15.40 16.86
C THR A 43 -27.42 -14.99 17.72
N LYS A 44 -26.22 -15.45 17.41
CA LYS A 44 -25.00 -15.10 18.16
C LYS A 44 -24.64 -13.62 17.99
N LEU A 45 -24.68 -13.10 16.76
CA LEU A 45 -24.28 -11.71 16.49
C LEU A 45 -25.31 -10.72 17.04
N PHE A 46 -26.59 -10.90 16.76
CA PHE A 46 -27.66 -9.98 17.21
C PHE A 46 -28.13 -10.25 18.64
N GLY A 47 -27.81 -11.41 19.21
CA GLY A 47 -27.97 -11.67 20.65
C GLY A 47 -27.08 -10.79 21.52
N LEU A 48 -25.94 -10.34 21.01
CA LEU A 48 -25.07 -9.37 21.69
C LEU A 48 -25.72 -8.01 21.88
N GLN A 49 -26.62 -7.62 20.95
CA GLN A 49 -27.31 -6.33 21.01
C GLN A 49 -28.18 -6.21 22.26
N ARG A 50 -28.93 -7.27 22.63
CA ARG A 50 -29.77 -7.26 23.84
C ARG A 50 -28.94 -6.99 25.10
N LYS A 51 -27.79 -7.63 25.18
CA LYS A 51 -26.90 -7.49 26.34
C LYS A 51 -26.27 -6.08 26.39
N ALA A 52 -25.84 -5.54 25.26
CA ALA A 52 -25.22 -4.21 25.18
C ALA A 52 -26.23 -3.07 25.47
N VAL A 53 -27.53 -3.27 25.19
CA VAL A 53 -28.58 -2.28 25.49
C VAL A 53 -29.00 -2.40 26.97
N GLU A 54 -29.10 -3.61 27.49
CA GLU A 54 -29.39 -3.86 28.93
C GLU A 54 -28.27 -3.31 29.83
N ASP A 55 -27.02 -3.45 29.44
CA ASP A 55 -25.86 -2.91 30.16
C ASP A 55 -25.68 -1.37 30.01
N ALA A 56 -26.31 -0.75 29.00
CA ALA A 56 -26.27 0.71 28.77
C ALA A 56 -27.44 1.47 29.44
N GLU A 57 -28.46 0.79 29.95
CA GLU A 57 -29.47 1.43 30.75
C GLU A 57 -28.94 1.70 32.18
N PRO A 58 -28.96 2.96 32.64
CA PRO A 58 -28.50 3.23 34.00
C PRO A 58 -29.40 2.51 35.01
N SER A 59 -28.82 1.66 35.84
CA SER A 59 -29.46 1.10 37.04
C SER A 59 -29.78 2.23 38.01
N GLY A 60 -30.92 2.86 37.81
CA GLY A 60 -31.33 4.04 38.55
C GLY A 60 -32.82 4.08 38.86
N GLY A 61 -33.18 3.65 40.07
CA GLY A 61 -34.19 4.29 40.89
C GLY A 61 -35.65 4.08 40.55
N GLY A 62 -36.30 3.29 41.39
CA GLY A 62 -37.73 3.06 41.46
C GLY A 62 -38.59 4.31 41.42
N GLY A 63 -39.63 4.23 40.59
CA GLY A 63 -40.75 5.12 40.58
C GLY A 63 -41.99 4.32 40.23
N ALA A 64 -42.76 3.95 41.25
CA ALA A 64 -44.00 3.23 41.14
C ALA A 64 -45.06 4.06 40.40
N GLY A 65 -45.73 3.46 39.44
CA GLY A 65 -46.95 3.97 38.81
C GLY A 65 -47.77 2.79 38.25
N PRO A 66 -49.08 2.83 38.24
CA PRO A 66 -49.92 1.69 38.55
C PRO A 66 -50.23 0.75 37.39
N GLY A 67 -50.48 -0.47 37.77
CA GLY A 67 -50.73 -1.60 36.90
C GLY A 67 -51.94 -1.51 35.99
N THR A 68 -51.78 -2.20 34.86
CA THR A 68 -52.87 -2.84 34.17
C THR A 68 -52.42 -4.26 33.80
N SER A 69 -53.09 -5.18 34.54
CA SER A 69 -53.11 -6.61 34.28
C SER A 69 -53.77 -6.88 32.92
N SER A 70 -53.12 -7.67 32.08
CA SER A 70 -53.80 -8.43 31.06
C SER A 70 -53.17 -9.82 30.97
N GLU A 71 -54.09 -10.74 31.23
CA GLU A 71 -53.96 -12.19 31.33
C GLU A 71 -53.38 -12.84 30.08
N GLN A 72 -52.56 -13.82 30.29
CA GLN A 72 -52.19 -14.82 29.28
C GLN A 72 -53.33 -15.88 29.19
N PRO A 73 -53.66 -16.40 28.02
CA PRO A 73 -54.26 -17.72 27.92
C PRO A 73 -53.17 -18.76 27.59
N GLN A 74 -53.07 -19.73 28.47
CA GLN A 74 -52.49 -21.04 28.21
C GLN A 74 -53.39 -21.80 27.25
N GLU A 75 -52.85 -22.39 26.21
CA GLU A 75 -53.49 -23.51 25.51
C GLU A 75 -52.59 -24.72 25.51
N SER A 76 -53.20 -25.75 26.06
CA SER A 76 -52.78 -27.12 26.17
C SER A 76 -52.85 -27.84 24.82
N GLY A 77 -51.95 -28.83 24.67
CA GLY A 77 -51.83 -29.65 23.49
C GLY A 77 -52.95 -30.62 23.22
N GLU A 78 -52.95 -31.17 22.03
CA GLU A 78 -53.28 -32.57 21.76
C GLU A 78 -52.76 -33.06 20.40
N GLN A 79 -52.31 -34.30 20.45
CA GLN A 79 -51.85 -35.11 19.32
C GLN A 79 -53.01 -35.73 18.52
N SER A 80 -52.82 -36.02 17.26
CA SER A 80 -53.13 -37.29 16.57
C SER A 80 -53.02 -37.07 15.03
N SER A 81 -52.18 -37.71 14.29
CA SER A 81 -52.11 -39.07 13.74
C SER A 81 -52.95 -39.29 12.50
N THR A 82 -52.23 -39.83 11.46
CA THR A 82 -52.67 -40.66 10.31
C THR A 82 -53.45 -39.96 9.17
N GLY A 83 -53.17 -40.17 7.93
CA GLY A 83 -52.57 -41.20 7.14
C GLY A 83 -52.79 -40.98 5.64
N SER A 84 -52.04 -41.72 4.86
CA SER A 84 -52.22 -42.18 3.44
C SER A 84 -52.53 -41.14 2.36
N GLY A 85 -51.77 -40.90 1.35
CA GLY A 85 -51.28 -41.81 0.31
C GLY A 85 -52.18 -41.76 -0.91
N VAL A 86 -51.76 -41.06 -2.01
CA VAL A 86 -52.08 -41.45 -3.39
C VAL A 86 -50.98 -40.92 -4.33
N GLN A 87 -50.35 -41.86 -5.01
CA GLN A 87 -49.55 -41.61 -6.20
C GLN A 87 -50.42 -41.33 -7.41
N ALA A 88 -50.07 -40.40 -8.24
CA ALA A 88 -50.36 -40.45 -9.66
C ALA A 88 -49.23 -39.73 -10.43
N GLY A 89 -48.58 -40.49 -11.28
CA GLY A 89 -47.53 -39.99 -12.17
C GLY A 89 -48.16 -39.34 -13.42
N ALA A 90 -47.38 -38.52 -14.03
CA ALA A 90 -47.42 -38.23 -15.47
C ALA A 90 -46.06 -37.69 -15.94
N GLU A 91 -45.66 -38.21 -17.05
CA GLU A 91 -44.42 -38.11 -17.80
C GLU A 91 -44.05 -36.69 -18.23
N SER A 92 -42.77 -36.41 -18.13
CA SER A 92 -41.75 -36.00 -19.09
C SER A 92 -42.15 -35.04 -20.20
N ASP A 93 -41.58 -33.85 -20.13
CA ASP A 93 -40.97 -33.21 -21.28
C ASP A 93 -39.62 -32.59 -20.89
N ALA A 94 -38.58 -33.06 -21.61
CA ALA A 94 -37.23 -32.69 -21.40
C ALA A 94 -36.93 -31.31 -22.01
N GLU A 95 -37.00 -30.27 -21.21
CA GLU A 95 -36.44 -28.96 -21.52
C GLU A 95 -35.01 -28.86 -20.97
N LYS A 96 -34.07 -28.55 -21.87
CA LYS A 96 -32.63 -28.37 -21.53
C LYS A 96 -32.48 -27.39 -20.39
N PRO A 97 -31.66 -27.67 -19.38
CA PRO A 97 -31.48 -26.73 -18.28
C PRO A 97 -30.77 -25.47 -18.78
N ALA A 98 -31.47 -24.36 -18.77
CA ALA A 98 -30.86 -23.06 -18.65
C ALA A 98 -29.98 -23.10 -17.40
N VAL A 99 -28.70 -22.75 -17.53
CA VAL A 99 -27.76 -22.64 -16.43
C VAL A 99 -28.27 -21.54 -15.51
N SER A 100 -29.12 -21.91 -14.58
CA SER A 100 -29.49 -21.07 -13.45
C SER A 100 -28.30 -21.11 -12.50
N GLU A 101 -27.48 -20.06 -12.51
CA GLU A 101 -26.50 -19.82 -11.44
C GLU A 101 -27.29 -19.66 -10.14
N LYS A 102 -27.40 -20.74 -9.38
CA LYS A 102 -27.86 -20.69 -7.99
C LYS A 102 -26.95 -19.72 -7.22
N PRO A 103 -27.50 -18.79 -6.43
CA PRO A 103 -26.70 -17.96 -5.54
C PRO A 103 -25.78 -18.87 -4.71
N ALA A 104 -24.51 -18.45 -4.56
CA ALA A 104 -23.54 -19.23 -3.81
C ALA A 104 -24.07 -19.49 -2.39
N ALA A 105 -23.95 -20.71 -1.90
CA ALA A 105 -24.33 -21.05 -0.54
C ALA A 105 -23.58 -20.17 0.49
N PRO A 106 -24.18 -19.81 1.63
CA PRO A 106 -23.55 -18.96 2.66
C PRO A 106 -22.16 -19.43 3.04
N GLU A 107 -21.97 -20.74 3.17
CA GLU A 107 -20.70 -21.39 3.45
C GLU A 107 -19.65 -21.05 2.38
N LYS A 108 -20.04 -21.01 1.12
CA LYS A 108 -19.12 -20.69 0.01
C LYS A 108 -18.71 -19.22 0.00
N LEU A 109 -19.59 -18.30 0.43
CA LEU A 109 -19.23 -16.88 0.61
C LEU A 109 -18.28 -16.65 1.79
N LEU A 110 -18.49 -17.39 2.88
CA LEU A 110 -17.60 -17.38 4.03
C LEU A 110 -16.25 -18.04 3.70
N GLU A 111 -16.26 -19.12 2.91
CA GLU A 111 -15.03 -19.75 2.37
C GLU A 111 -14.25 -18.79 1.47
N LEU A 112 -14.92 -18.00 0.63
CA LEU A 112 -14.28 -16.96 -0.17
C LEU A 112 -13.60 -15.92 0.72
N GLY A 113 -14.25 -15.49 1.81
CA GLY A 113 -13.67 -14.59 2.80
C GLY A 113 -12.49 -15.20 3.54
N ALA A 114 -12.56 -16.49 3.86
CA ALA A 114 -11.48 -17.22 4.52
C ALA A 114 -10.26 -17.47 3.61
N LEU A 115 -10.49 -17.58 2.29
CA LEU A 115 -9.44 -17.78 1.28
C LEU A 115 -8.82 -16.46 0.81
N ALA A 116 -9.53 -15.35 0.96
CA ALA A 116 -9.03 -14.03 0.57
C ALA A 116 -7.95 -13.57 1.55
N ALA A 117 -6.86 -13.07 0.99
CA ALA A 117 -5.76 -12.50 1.77
C ALA A 117 -6.18 -11.25 2.56
N ASP A 118 -7.29 -10.60 2.17
CA ASP A 118 -7.76 -9.35 2.76
C ASP A 118 -9.29 -9.23 2.68
N THR A 119 -9.92 -8.89 3.80
CA THR A 119 -11.36 -8.71 3.90
C THR A 119 -11.72 -7.37 4.50
N ALA A 120 -12.86 -6.80 4.07
CA ALA A 120 -13.43 -5.57 4.60
C ALA A 120 -14.87 -5.84 5.03
N LEU A 121 -15.26 -5.38 6.21
CA LEU A 121 -16.55 -5.64 6.80
C LEU A 121 -17.16 -4.37 7.38
N GLY A 122 -18.47 -4.21 7.24
CA GLY A 122 -19.26 -3.19 7.92
C GLY A 122 -19.83 -3.72 9.24
N ILE A 123 -19.56 -3.02 10.34
CA ILE A 123 -20.24 -3.26 11.62
C ILE A 123 -21.68 -2.81 11.44
N PRO A 124 -22.68 -3.66 11.76
CA PRO A 124 -24.07 -3.23 11.77
C PRO A 124 -24.25 -2.00 12.66
N ASN A 125 -24.95 -1.00 12.14
CA ASN A 125 -25.04 0.31 12.81
C ASN A 125 -25.76 0.27 14.16
N GLU A 126 -26.42 -0.83 14.52
CA GLU A 126 -27.02 -1.04 15.84
C GLU A 126 -26.03 -1.19 16.97
N PHE A 127 -24.79 -1.56 16.65
CA PHE A 127 -23.69 -1.68 17.62
C PHE A 127 -22.90 -0.39 17.79
N CYS A 128 -23.32 0.68 17.12
CA CYS A 128 -22.61 1.94 17.07
C CYS A 128 -23.50 3.09 17.55
N PHE A 129 -22.95 3.94 18.39
CA PHE A 129 -23.53 5.26 18.68
C PHE A 129 -22.78 6.31 17.89
N TYR A 130 -23.46 7.40 17.50
CA TYR A 130 -22.82 8.49 16.79
C TYR A 130 -23.38 9.85 17.21
N ARG A 131 -22.54 10.88 17.12
CA ARG A 131 -22.89 12.27 17.39
C ARG A 131 -22.11 13.19 16.46
N GLU A 132 -22.74 14.29 16.12
CA GLU A 132 -22.08 15.43 15.50
C GLU A 132 -21.56 16.33 16.61
N ILE A 133 -20.25 16.61 16.62
CA ILE A 133 -19.56 17.38 17.64
C ILE A 133 -19.00 18.63 16.99
N GLU A 134 -19.42 19.79 17.49
CA GLU A 134 -18.90 21.08 17.06
C GLU A 134 -17.61 21.41 17.82
N LEU A 135 -16.55 21.76 17.09
CA LEU A 135 -15.26 22.16 17.65
C LEU A 135 -14.88 23.57 17.17
N PRO A 136 -14.27 24.40 18.02
CA PRO A 136 -13.90 25.79 17.67
C PRO A 136 -12.64 25.87 16.80
N PHE A 137 -12.14 24.76 16.29
CA PHE A 137 -10.95 24.64 15.44
C PHE A 137 -11.10 23.50 14.45
N SER A 138 -10.29 23.55 13.37
CA SER A 138 -10.30 22.54 12.29
C SER A 138 -8.98 21.77 12.14
N ASP A 139 -8.00 22.02 13.00
CA ASP A 139 -6.71 21.33 12.97
C ASP A 139 -6.84 19.87 13.43
N LEU A 140 -6.54 18.92 12.52
CA LEU A 140 -6.65 17.48 12.76
C LEU A 140 -5.80 17.01 13.95
N LYS A 141 -4.63 17.61 14.22
CA LYS A 141 -3.80 17.22 15.35
C LYS A 141 -4.45 17.60 16.67
N LYS A 142 -5.05 18.80 16.74
CA LYS A 142 -5.80 19.25 17.91
C LYS A 142 -7.05 18.39 18.11
N ILE A 143 -7.79 18.11 17.02
CA ILE A 143 -8.98 17.26 17.08
C ILE A 143 -8.62 15.88 17.64
N ASN A 144 -7.57 15.24 17.13
CA ASN A 144 -7.11 13.94 17.63
C ASN A 144 -6.80 13.91 19.13
N GLN A 145 -6.34 15.03 19.68
CA GLN A 145 -5.99 15.13 21.10
C GLN A 145 -7.20 15.30 22.02
N VAL A 146 -8.26 15.96 21.53
CA VAL A 146 -9.39 16.36 22.38
C VAL A 146 -10.68 15.63 22.08
N ILE A 147 -10.84 15.03 20.90
CA ILE A 147 -12.13 14.48 20.44
C ILE A 147 -12.75 13.47 21.40
N ARG A 148 -11.92 12.65 22.07
CA ARG A 148 -12.41 11.69 23.06
C ARG A 148 -12.98 12.41 24.28
N LEU A 149 -12.28 13.42 24.79
CA LEU A 149 -12.71 14.21 25.95
C LEU A 149 -13.98 15.01 25.62
N GLU A 150 -13.99 15.68 24.48
CA GLU A 150 -15.17 16.43 24.02
C GLU A 150 -16.36 15.51 23.80
N ALA A 151 -16.14 14.31 23.25
CA ALA A 151 -17.20 13.34 23.01
C ALA A 151 -17.89 12.87 24.30
N GLU A 152 -17.19 12.80 25.43
CA GLU A 152 -17.78 12.38 26.72
C GLU A 152 -19.00 13.21 27.09
N GLY A 153 -19.02 14.51 26.77
CA GLY A 153 -20.18 15.38 27.01
C GLY A 153 -21.41 15.10 26.14
N TYR A 154 -21.28 14.33 25.08
CA TYR A 154 -22.34 14.06 24.11
C TYR A 154 -22.97 12.66 24.25
N PHE A 155 -22.38 11.79 25.07
CA PHE A 155 -22.90 10.44 25.31
C PHE A 155 -23.34 10.28 26.77
N PRO A 156 -24.42 9.53 27.04
CA PRO A 156 -24.97 9.37 28.40
C PRO A 156 -24.22 8.32 29.24
N PHE A 157 -23.04 7.87 28.79
CA PHE A 157 -22.21 6.84 29.42
C PHE A 157 -20.73 7.20 29.30
N SER A 158 -19.88 6.63 30.17
CA SER A 158 -18.43 6.77 30.07
C SER A 158 -17.89 6.14 28.78
N LEU A 159 -16.96 6.83 28.12
CA LEU A 159 -16.31 6.33 26.92
C LEU A 159 -15.07 5.43 27.18
N ASP A 160 -14.78 5.07 28.46
CA ASP A 160 -13.60 4.26 28.79
C ASP A 160 -13.63 2.88 28.14
N ASP A 161 -14.81 2.27 28.09
CA ASP A 161 -15.02 0.97 27.47
C ASP A 161 -15.41 1.04 25.98
N TYR A 162 -15.24 2.22 25.37
CA TYR A 162 -15.57 2.44 23.97
C TYR A 162 -14.35 2.82 23.16
N LEU A 163 -14.35 2.42 21.88
CA LEU A 163 -13.50 2.98 20.85
C LEU A 163 -14.21 4.17 20.23
N VAL A 164 -13.50 5.30 20.19
CA VAL A 164 -13.95 6.55 19.61
C VAL A 164 -13.23 6.77 18.29
N GLU A 165 -13.98 6.88 17.23
CA GLU A 165 -13.50 7.17 15.88
C GLU A 165 -14.31 8.31 15.29
N TYR A 166 -13.74 9.07 14.35
CA TYR A 166 -14.44 10.19 13.72
C TYR A 166 -14.07 10.32 12.25
N LEU A 167 -14.97 10.87 11.46
CA LEU A 167 -14.69 11.23 10.07
C LEU A 167 -13.88 12.52 9.99
N PRO A 168 -13.11 12.74 8.90
CA PRO A 168 -12.45 14.02 8.68
C PRO A 168 -13.40 15.18 8.88
N PRO A 169 -13.01 16.22 9.60
CA PRO A 169 -13.90 17.34 9.94
C PRO A 169 -14.37 18.08 8.70
N SER A 170 -15.63 18.47 8.70
CA SER A 170 -16.15 19.48 7.80
C SER A 170 -15.75 20.86 8.35
N SER A 171 -14.77 21.50 7.71
CA SER A 171 -14.26 22.81 8.17
C SER A 171 -15.20 23.95 7.81
N HIS A 172 -15.47 24.81 8.80
CA HIS A 172 -16.40 25.92 8.66
C HIS A 172 -15.83 27.19 9.29
N GLY A 173 -15.20 28.02 8.48
CA GLY A 173 -14.52 29.22 9.00
C GLY A 173 -13.42 28.85 10.00
N ALA A 174 -13.55 29.30 11.26
CA ALA A 174 -12.59 29.01 12.33
C ALA A 174 -12.88 27.69 13.06
N GLY A 175 -14.08 27.11 12.90
CA GLY A 175 -14.52 25.88 13.56
C GLY A 175 -14.69 24.69 12.61
N SER A 176 -15.06 23.57 13.15
CA SER A 176 -15.37 22.35 12.41
C SER A 176 -16.48 21.54 13.08
N GLU A 177 -17.18 20.80 12.28
CA GLU A 177 -18.14 19.78 12.72
C GLU A 177 -17.54 18.40 12.45
N VAL A 178 -17.58 17.54 13.46
CA VAL A 178 -16.95 16.22 13.43
C VAL A 178 -17.99 15.16 13.71
N LEU A 179 -18.26 14.32 12.73
CA LEU A 179 -19.13 13.17 12.90
C LEU A 179 -18.37 12.06 13.59
N THR A 180 -18.69 11.83 14.86
CA THR A 180 -18.00 10.93 15.77
C THR A 180 -18.82 9.69 16.02
N PHE A 181 -18.16 8.54 16.02
CA PHE A 181 -18.74 7.21 16.20
C PHE A 181 -18.07 6.50 17.37
N VAL A 182 -18.85 5.79 18.17
CA VAL A 182 -18.35 5.03 19.29
C VAL A 182 -18.91 3.61 19.27
N VAL A 183 -18.02 2.64 19.49
CA VAL A 183 -18.36 1.20 19.54
C VAL A 183 -17.77 0.62 20.80
N GLY A 184 -18.57 -0.14 21.57
CA GLY A 184 -18.11 -0.81 22.77
C GLY A 184 -16.99 -1.81 22.48
N ARG A 185 -15.95 -1.82 23.32
CA ARG A 185 -14.79 -2.73 23.18
C ARG A 185 -15.20 -4.19 23.27
N GLU A 186 -16.07 -4.54 24.22
CA GLU A 186 -16.60 -5.90 24.38
C GLU A 186 -17.42 -6.34 23.15
N VAL A 187 -18.26 -5.44 22.62
CA VAL A 187 -19.04 -5.68 21.43
C VAL A 187 -18.13 -5.97 20.24
N LEU A 188 -17.11 -5.14 20.06
CA LEU A 188 -16.14 -5.32 18.98
C LEU A 188 -15.33 -6.61 19.13
N ALA A 189 -14.88 -6.93 20.35
CA ALA A 189 -14.19 -8.18 20.66
C ALA A 189 -15.06 -9.39 20.32
N SER A 190 -16.35 -9.34 20.70
CA SER A 190 -17.31 -10.40 20.45
C SER A 190 -17.60 -10.58 18.95
N ILE A 191 -17.78 -9.49 18.20
CA ILE A 191 -17.94 -9.53 16.74
C ILE A 191 -16.71 -10.19 16.10
N LEU A 192 -15.51 -9.76 16.48
CA LEU A 192 -14.27 -10.31 15.93
C LEU A 192 -14.07 -11.77 16.30
N ALA A 193 -14.41 -12.17 17.52
CA ALA A 193 -14.35 -13.57 17.97
C ALA A 193 -15.28 -14.46 17.16
N GLN A 194 -16.51 -14.00 16.90
CA GLN A 194 -17.47 -14.73 16.07
C GLN A 194 -17.00 -14.83 14.62
N LEU A 195 -16.54 -13.73 14.03
CA LEU A 195 -15.98 -13.75 12.67
C LEU A 195 -14.81 -14.74 12.58
N LYS A 196 -13.96 -14.77 13.60
CA LYS A 196 -12.83 -15.70 13.66
C LYS A 196 -13.28 -17.17 13.71
N SER A 197 -14.42 -17.49 14.32
CA SER A 197 -14.98 -18.87 14.31
C SER A 197 -15.38 -19.32 12.89
N PHE A 198 -15.62 -18.38 11.97
CA PHE A 198 -15.83 -18.61 10.55
C PHE A 198 -14.57 -18.40 9.70
N ASN A 199 -13.38 -18.36 10.32
CA ASN A 199 -12.09 -18.07 9.69
C ASN A 199 -12.01 -16.70 9.00
N LEU A 200 -12.84 -15.73 9.41
CA LEU A 200 -12.83 -14.37 8.94
C LEU A 200 -12.07 -13.47 9.92
N ASP A 201 -11.05 -12.77 9.43
CA ASP A 201 -10.33 -11.73 10.18
C ASP A 201 -10.19 -10.49 9.29
N PRO A 202 -11.21 -9.60 9.30
CA PRO A 202 -11.22 -8.45 8.40
C PRO A 202 -10.10 -7.46 8.72
N ALA A 203 -9.38 -7.02 7.70
CA ALA A 203 -8.35 -6.00 7.81
C ALA A 203 -8.93 -4.57 7.88
N PHE A 204 -10.15 -4.40 7.39
CA PHE A 204 -10.94 -3.19 7.49
C PHE A 204 -12.28 -3.49 8.18
N LEU A 205 -12.60 -2.69 9.19
CA LEU A 205 -13.84 -2.81 9.95
C LEU A 205 -14.46 -1.41 10.08
N GLY A 206 -15.36 -1.09 9.14
CA GLY A 206 -16.08 0.19 9.06
C GLY A 206 -17.45 0.14 9.74
N ILE A 207 -18.23 1.19 9.58
CA ILE A 207 -19.64 1.25 9.95
C ILE A 207 -20.49 1.11 8.71
N GLU A 208 -21.57 0.34 8.79
CA GLU A 208 -22.58 0.16 7.75
C GLU A 208 -23.07 1.50 7.19
N GLY A 209 -23.10 1.64 5.88
CA GLY A 209 -23.51 2.82 5.14
C GLY A 209 -22.44 3.89 4.94
N LEU A 210 -21.47 4.03 5.83
CA LEU A 210 -20.47 5.13 5.75
C LEU A 210 -19.55 5.06 4.54
N THR A 211 -19.39 3.89 3.96
CA THR A 211 -18.50 3.70 2.81
C THR A 211 -19.21 3.91 1.47
N LEU A 212 -20.55 3.95 1.45
CA LEU A 212 -21.34 4.13 0.22
C LEU A 212 -20.89 5.30 -0.68
N PRO A 213 -20.50 6.47 -0.14
CA PRO A 213 -20.02 7.57 -0.97
C PRO A 213 -18.81 7.24 -1.84
N LEU A 214 -18.02 6.23 -1.50
CA LEU A 214 -16.88 5.77 -2.33
C LEU A 214 -17.30 5.25 -3.68
N LEU A 215 -18.57 4.85 -3.84
CA LEU A 215 -19.12 4.42 -5.12
C LEU A 215 -19.16 5.54 -6.17
N SER A 216 -19.07 6.80 -5.72
CA SER A 216 -18.98 7.99 -6.60
C SER A 216 -17.56 8.55 -6.73
N MET A 217 -16.52 7.80 -6.38
CA MET A 217 -15.14 8.32 -6.33
C MET A 217 -14.57 8.81 -7.66
N LYS A 218 -15.14 8.38 -8.78
CA LYS A 218 -14.77 8.86 -10.11
C LYS A 218 -15.79 9.81 -10.73
N ASP A 219 -16.84 10.13 -9.99
CA ASP A 219 -17.83 11.11 -10.40
C ASP A 219 -17.38 12.51 -9.95
N ASN A 220 -17.56 13.51 -10.81
CA ASN A 220 -17.15 14.88 -10.50
C ASN A 220 -18.00 15.44 -9.37
N ALA A 221 -17.43 15.47 -8.16
CA ALA A 221 -17.89 16.21 -6.97
C ALA A 221 -19.42 16.26 -6.71
N ALA A 222 -20.15 15.24 -7.17
CA ALA A 222 -21.60 15.20 -7.01
C ALA A 222 -22.00 15.10 -5.54
N SER A 223 -22.95 15.92 -5.12
CA SER A 223 -23.57 15.82 -3.79
C SER A 223 -24.76 14.86 -3.86
N ARG A 224 -24.72 13.79 -3.08
CA ARG A 224 -25.69 12.72 -3.15
C ARG A 224 -26.22 12.30 -1.79
N LEU A 225 -27.45 11.86 -1.78
CA LEU A 225 -28.03 11.07 -0.72
C LEU A 225 -27.94 9.59 -1.11
N TRP A 226 -27.46 8.78 -0.19
CA TRP A 226 -27.43 7.33 -0.28
C TRP A 226 -28.47 6.81 0.70
N LEU A 227 -29.51 6.16 0.21
CA LEU A 227 -30.54 5.56 1.03
C LEU A 227 -30.45 4.04 0.90
N ASP A 228 -29.82 3.42 1.89
CA ASP A 228 -29.76 1.96 1.99
C ASP A 228 -31.00 1.46 2.73
N ILE A 229 -31.87 0.74 2.04
CA ILE A 229 -33.13 0.23 2.55
C ILE A 229 -32.94 -1.25 2.94
N GLY A 230 -32.64 -1.49 4.21
CA GLY A 230 -32.46 -2.81 4.76
C GLY A 230 -33.77 -3.49 5.19
N ALA A 231 -33.67 -4.69 5.77
CA ALA A 231 -34.86 -5.43 6.24
C ALA A 231 -35.44 -4.84 7.53
N LYS A 232 -34.65 -4.49 8.53
CA LYS A 232 -35.13 -3.95 9.82
C LYS A 232 -35.13 -2.42 9.88
N ARG A 233 -34.26 -1.76 9.14
CA ARG A 233 -34.02 -0.31 9.17
C ARG A 233 -33.42 0.15 7.86
N SER A 234 -33.46 1.45 7.67
CA SER A 234 -32.77 2.10 6.56
C SER A 234 -31.67 3.05 7.07
N ILE A 235 -30.67 3.29 6.24
CA ILE A 235 -29.57 4.21 6.54
C ILE A 235 -29.59 5.29 5.48
N LEU A 236 -29.56 6.55 5.93
CA LEU A 236 -29.42 7.70 5.05
C LEU A 236 -28.04 8.32 5.25
N VAL A 237 -27.25 8.42 4.18
CA VAL A 237 -25.95 9.07 4.15
C VAL A 237 -25.97 10.18 3.13
N GLY A 238 -25.72 11.41 3.58
CA GLY A 238 -25.49 12.53 2.67
C GLY A 238 -23.98 12.70 2.44
N SER A 239 -23.56 12.91 1.20
CA SER A 239 -22.14 13.05 0.85
C SER A 239 -21.87 14.22 -0.08
N LEU A 240 -20.68 14.80 0.07
CA LEU A 240 -20.05 15.72 -0.88
C LEU A 240 -18.89 14.97 -1.55
N GLY A 241 -19.10 14.53 -2.79
CA GLY A 241 -18.19 13.58 -3.41
C GLY A 241 -18.13 12.29 -2.59
N VAL A 242 -16.93 11.91 -2.17
CA VAL A 242 -16.68 10.71 -1.34
C VAL A 242 -16.75 10.95 0.16
N SER A 243 -16.96 12.18 0.62
CA SER A 243 -16.95 12.54 2.04
C SER A 243 -18.36 12.53 2.61
N PRO A 244 -18.69 11.64 3.56
CA PRO A 244 -19.96 11.69 4.28
C PRO A 244 -20.05 12.98 5.12
N VAL A 245 -21.18 13.67 5.03
CA VAL A 245 -21.48 14.91 5.77
C VAL A 245 -22.78 14.81 6.57
N LEU A 246 -23.55 13.78 6.36
CA LEU A 246 -24.79 13.46 7.07
C LEU A 246 -24.86 11.95 7.24
N TYR A 247 -25.18 11.47 8.43
CA TYR A 247 -25.46 10.08 8.71
C TYR A 247 -26.68 9.95 9.60
N ARG A 248 -27.66 9.15 9.15
CA ARG A 248 -28.90 8.96 9.92
C ARG A 248 -29.40 7.53 9.82
N ARG A 249 -29.68 6.93 10.95
CA ARG A 249 -30.38 5.67 11.04
C ARG A 249 -31.89 5.93 11.10
N LEU A 250 -32.64 5.34 10.17
CA LEU A 250 -34.09 5.43 10.07
C LEU A 250 -34.68 4.11 10.57
N PRO A 251 -35.47 4.10 11.66
CA PRO A 251 -36.03 2.89 12.21
C PRO A 251 -37.26 2.42 11.39
N LEU A 252 -37.05 2.20 10.10
CA LEU A 252 -38.03 1.68 9.16
C LEU A 252 -37.30 0.90 8.07
N GLY A 253 -37.60 -0.37 7.93
CA GLY A 253 -37.07 -1.25 6.92
C GLY A 253 -38.15 -1.95 6.14
N MET A 254 -37.76 -2.78 5.18
CA MET A 254 -38.66 -3.54 4.33
C MET A 254 -39.42 -4.64 5.08
N GLY A 255 -38.90 -5.11 6.25
CA GLY A 255 -39.51 -6.20 7.03
C GLY A 255 -40.90 -5.86 7.51
N GLU A 256 -41.14 -4.64 8.00
CA GLU A 256 -42.47 -4.20 8.42
C GLU A 256 -43.48 -4.22 7.28
N LEU A 257 -43.05 -3.85 6.07
CA LEU A 257 -43.88 -3.93 4.87
C LEU A 257 -44.18 -5.39 4.49
N ILE A 258 -43.15 -6.27 4.55
CA ILE A 258 -43.33 -7.70 4.26
C ILE A 258 -44.31 -8.33 5.25
N ASP A 259 -44.15 -8.07 6.55
CA ASP A 259 -45.02 -8.61 7.58
C ASP A 259 -46.48 -8.11 7.45
N SER A 260 -46.66 -6.84 7.07
CA SER A 260 -47.96 -6.26 6.84
C SER A 260 -48.61 -6.86 5.59
N LEU A 261 -47.83 -7.04 4.55
CA LEU A 261 -48.31 -7.64 3.29
C LEU A 261 -48.61 -9.12 3.47
N ALA A 262 -47.82 -9.87 4.22
CA ALA A 262 -48.04 -11.27 4.55
C ALA A 262 -49.40 -11.46 5.27
N ARG A 263 -49.69 -10.58 6.22
CA ARG A 263 -50.97 -10.59 6.96
C ARG A 263 -52.17 -10.24 6.07
N GLU A 264 -52.01 -9.21 5.24
CA GLU A 264 -53.10 -8.77 4.35
C GLU A 264 -53.45 -9.82 3.30
N LEU A 265 -52.43 -10.47 2.73
CA LEU A 265 -52.59 -11.48 1.68
C LEU A 265 -52.81 -12.91 2.23
N GLY A 266 -52.62 -13.13 3.55
CA GLY A 266 -52.74 -14.47 4.17
C GLY A 266 -51.65 -15.43 3.66
N VAL A 267 -50.44 -14.96 3.39
CA VAL A 267 -49.31 -15.74 2.85
C VAL A 267 -48.12 -15.72 3.77
N SER A 268 -47.12 -16.60 3.52
CA SER A 268 -45.86 -16.56 4.27
C SER A 268 -45.05 -15.30 3.96
N PRO A 269 -44.17 -14.84 4.87
CA PRO A 269 -43.32 -13.69 4.64
C PRO A 269 -42.45 -13.80 3.38
N GLU A 270 -41.96 -15.00 3.06
CA GLU A 270 -41.13 -15.25 1.88
C GLU A 270 -41.96 -15.03 0.59
N ARG A 271 -43.23 -15.45 0.61
CA ARG A 271 -44.12 -15.25 -0.52
C ARG A 271 -44.56 -13.80 -0.63
N ALA A 272 -44.74 -13.11 0.47
CA ALA A 272 -44.99 -11.67 0.50
C ALA A 272 -43.76 -10.86 -0.02
N GLU A 273 -42.53 -11.24 0.35
CA GLU A 273 -41.31 -10.63 -0.19
C GLU A 273 -41.23 -10.80 -1.71
N LYS A 274 -41.49 -12.01 -2.22
CA LYS A 274 -41.51 -12.26 -3.66
C LYS A 274 -42.55 -11.41 -4.36
N TYR A 275 -43.78 -11.36 -3.84
CA TYR A 275 -44.86 -10.54 -4.38
C TYR A 275 -44.49 -9.05 -4.42
N LEU A 276 -43.85 -8.55 -3.37
CA LEU A 276 -43.38 -7.17 -3.25
C LEU A 276 -42.36 -6.82 -4.34
N LEU A 277 -41.46 -7.73 -4.68
CA LEU A 277 -40.43 -7.53 -5.69
C LEU A 277 -40.96 -7.66 -7.13
N GLU A 278 -42.14 -8.25 -7.31
CA GLU A 278 -42.80 -8.41 -8.60
C GLU A 278 -43.89 -7.35 -8.86
N THR A 279 -44.29 -6.60 -7.83
CA THR A 279 -45.37 -5.61 -7.90
C THR A 279 -44.81 -4.20 -7.99
N GLU A 280 -45.30 -3.45 -9.00
CA GLU A 280 -44.95 -2.04 -9.12
C GLU A 280 -45.74 -1.19 -8.11
N ILE A 281 -45.03 -0.30 -7.40
CA ILE A 281 -45.60 0.55 -6.33
C ILE A 281 -46.69 1.51 -6.88
N SER A 282 -46.62 1.89 -8.15
CA SER A 282 -47.60 2.77 -8.81
C SER A 282 -48.94 2.10 -9.13
N ASN A 283 -49.05 0.77 -9.00
CA ASN A 283 -50.28 0.04 -9.31
C ASN A 283 -51.35 0.24 -8.22
N SER A 284 -52.06 1.35 -8.32
CA SER A 284 -53.08 1.79 -7.33
C SER A 284 -54.26 0.85 -7.11
N SER A 285 -54.46 -0.13 -7.99
CA SER A 285 -55.62 -1.07 -7.93
C SER A 285 -55.37 -2.24 -6.95
N SER A 286 -54.17 -2.49 -6.54
CA SER A 286 -53.82 -3.59 -5.66
C SER A 286 -53.84 -3.15 -4.18
N PRO A 287 -54.44 -3.94 -3.27
CA PRO A 287 -54.30 -3.72 -1.81
C PRO A 287 -52.84 -3.62 -1.37
N ALA A 288 -51.97 -4.43 -1.98
CA ALA A 288 -50.54 -4.40 -1.72
C ALA A 288 -49.91 -3.06 -2.11
N ALA A 289 -50.27 -2.47 -3.23
CA ALA A 289 -49.76 -1.17 -3.64
C ALA A 289 -50.15 -0.05 -2.67
N LYS A 290 -51.31 -0.12 -2.01
CA LYS A 290 -51.66 0.82 -0.93
C LYS A 290 -50.76 0.71 0.28
N LEU A 291 -50.43 -0.52 0.71
CA LEU A 291 -49.47 -0.75 1.81
C LEU A 291 -48.05 -0.29 1.44
N MET A 292 -47.64 -0.60 0.21
CA MET A 292 -46.34 -0.15 -0.32
C MET A 292 -46.26 1.37 -0.36
N GLY A 293 -47.30 2.06 -0.83
CA GLY A 293 -47.39 3.51 -0.85
C GLY A 293 -47.31 4.12 0.55
N ALA A 294 -48.10 3.62 1.51
CA ALA A 294 -48.10 4.11 2.89
C ALA A 294 -46.75 3.90 3.59
N TRP A 295 -46.07 2.79 3.31
CA TRP A 295 -44.74 2.53 3.79
C TRP A 295 -43.72 3.49 3.15
N ALA A 296 -43.77 3.69 1.85
CA ALA A 296 -42.89 4.60 1.12
C ALA A 296 -43.10 6.06 1.54
N ASP A 297 -44.36 6.48 1.78
CA ASP A 297 -44.67 7.80 2.39
C ASP A 297 -44.02 7.98 3.75
N SER A 298 -44.08 6.94 4.60
CA SER A 298 -43.48 6.96 5.93
C SER A 298 -41.96 7.07 5.85
N LEU A 299 -41.33 6.36 4.93
CA LEU A 299 -39.88 6.43 4.73
C LEU A 299 -39.46 7.80 4.15
N THR A 300 -40.19 8.29 3.15
CA THR A 300 -39.97 9.62 2.55
C THR A 300 -40.10 10.74 3.58
N ARG A 301 -41.12 10.69 4.44
CA ARG A 301 -41.27 11.66 5.53
C ARG A 301 -40.07 11.68 6.44
N ARG A 302 -39.53 10.52 6.86
CA ARG A 302 -38.33 10.45 7.71
C ARG A 302 -37.09 11.00 7.00
N VAL A 303 -36.96 10.80 5.70
CA VAL A 303 -35.90 11.41 4.89
C VAL A 303 -36.07 12.93 4.86
N GLN A 304 -37.26 13.45 4.61
CA GLN A 304 -37.57 14.89 4.59
C GLN A 304 -37.32 15.54 5.96
N GLU A 305 -37.76 14.90 7.04
CA GLU A 305 -37.48 15.36 8.42
C GLU A 305 -35.99 15.44 8.70
N THR A 306 -35.23 14.44 8.23
CA THR A 306 -33.78 14.44 8.39
C THR A 306 -33.11 15.55 7.61
N LEU A 307 -33.52 15.78 6.35
CA LEU A 307 -32.99 16.85 5.51
C LEU A 307 -33.31 18.22 6.13
N HIS A 308 -34.53 18.38 6.61
CA HIS A 308 -35.00 19.59 7.24
C HIS A 308 -34.23 19.90 8.55
N TRP A 309 -33.96 18.85 9.36
CA TRP A 309 -33.09 18.97 10.52
C TRP A 309 -31.66 19.35 10.11
N TYR A 310 -31.11 18.71 9.09
CA TYR A 310 -29.77 18.99 8.58
C TYR A 310 -29.62 20.43 8.07
N GLU A 311 -30.66 20.94 7.41
CA GLU A 311 -30.68 22.33 6.92
C GLU A 311 -30.76 23.36 8.05
N ARG A 312 -31.52 23.06 9.12
CA ARG A 312 -31.74 23.98 10.26
C ARG A 312 -30.67 23.88 11.34
N GLY A 313 -30.07 22.72 11.52
CA GLY A 313 -29.15 22.42 12.64
C GLY A 313 -27.81 23.11 12.53
N ARG A 314 -27.44 23.63 11.39
CA ARG A 314 -26.12 24.26 11.17
C ARG A 314 -26.12 25.70 11.66
N LYS A 315 -25.53 25.88 12.85
CA LYS A 315 -25.23 27.19 13.45
C LYS A 315 -23.99 27.79 12.79
N GLY A 316 -23.94 29.10 12.59
CA GLY A 316 -22.72 29.76 12.10
C GLY A 316 -22.73 30.25 10.65
N GLY A 317 -23.90 30.32 9.99
CA GLY A 317 -24.03 30.97 8.67
C GLY A 317 -23.54 30.14 7.49
N ILE A 318 -23.36 28.83 7.68
CA ILE A 318 -22.92 27.91 6.63
C ILE A 318 -24.14 27.37 5.90
N ALA A 319 -24.16 27.57 4.57
CA ALA A 319 -25.20 26.97 3.76
C ALA A 319 -25.04 25.43 3.82
N PRO A 320 -26.13 24.71 4.18
CA PRO A 320 -26.11 23.26 4.15
C PRO A 320 -25.83 22.78 2.74
N ALA A 321 -25.16 21.64 2.63
CA ALA A 321 -24.96 21.01 1.32
C ALA A 321 -26.35 20.69 0.70
N ARG A 322 -26.56 21.12 -0.54
CA ARG A 322 -27.72 20.71 -1.31
C ARG A 322 -27.39 19.41 -2.02
N PHE A 323 -28.20 18.39 -1.78
CA PHE A 323 -28.05 17.11 -2.46
C PHE A 323 -28.79 17.15 -3.79
N GLU A 324 -28.14 16.65 -4.84
CA GLU A 324 -28.64 16.70 -6.22
C GLU A 324 -29.46 15.48 -6.59
N ALA A 325 -29.16 14.34 -5.96
CA ALA A 325 -29.82 13.08 -6.28
C ALA A 325 -29.83 12.14 -5.08
N VAL A 326 -30.78 11.20 -5.09
CA VAL A 326 -30.87 10.08 -4.15
C VAL A 326 -30.50 8.79 -4.88
N VAL A 327 -29.59 8.01 -4.31
CA VAL A 327 -29.23 6.66 -4.79
C VAL A 327 -29.81 5.65 -3.82
N LEU A 328 -30.72 4.81 -4.32
CA LEU A 328 -31.38 3.75 -3.55
C LEU A 328 -30.51 2.49 -3.56
N CYS A 329 -30.19 1.98 -2.39
CA CYS A 329 -29.36 0.79 -2.16
C CYS A 329 -30.13 -0.21 -1.28
N GLY A 330 -29.59 -1.42 -1.16
CA GLY A 330 -30.15 -2.45 -0.30
C GLY A 330 -31.33 -3.21 -0.90
N GLY A 331 -31.93 -4.07 -0.10
CA GLY A 331 -33.03 -4.95 -0.56
C GLY A 331 -34.31 -4.21 -0.95
N GLY A 332 -34.63 -3.13 -0.25
CA GLY A 332 -35.82 -2.33 -0.56
C GLY A 332 -35.69 -1.55 -1.85
N ALA A 333 -34.50 -1.24 -2.31
CA ALA A 333 -34.25 -0.59 -3.59
C ALA A 333 -34.65 -1.47 -4.80
N CYS A 334 -34.83 -2.77 -4.57
CA CYS A 334 -35.30 -3.71 -5.61
C CYS A 334 -36.80 -3.65 -5.86
N ILE A 335 -37.58 -2.90 -5.05
CA ILE A 335 -39.01 -2.71 -5.26
C ILE A 335 -39.25 -1.94 -6.56
N PRO A 336 -40.02 -2.47 -7.52
CA PRO A 336 -40.26 -1.80 -8.79
C PRO A 336 -40.97 -0.46 -8.62
N GLY A 337 -40.46 0.58 -9.30
CA GLY A 337 -41.03 1.94 -9.30
C GLY A 337 -40.76 2.77 -8.04
N LEU A 338 -40.01 2.23 -7.07
CA LEU A 338 -39.69 2.97 -5.84
C LEU A 338 -38.79 4.20 -6.10
N ASP A 339 -37.91 4.14 -7.07
CA ASP A 339 -37.07 5.25 -7.53
C ASP A 339 -37.91 6.40 -8.09
N SER A 340 -38.86 6.11 -8.95
CA SER A 340 -39.80 7.09 -9.50
C SER A 340 -40.64 7.72 -8.38
N TYR A 341 -41.06 6.90 -7.41
CA TYR A 341 -41.82 7.37 -6.24
C TYR A 341 -41.00 8.37 -5.42
N PHE A 342 -39.76 8.01 -5.05
CA PHE A 342 -38.89 8.93 -4.31
C PHE A 342 -38.55 10.19 -5.10
N SER A 343 -38.34 10.06 -6.42
CA SER A 343 -38.06 11.22 -7.27
C SER A 343 -39.20 12.25 -7.21
N SER A 344 -40.44 11.77 -7.30
CA SER A 344 -41.63 12.63 -7.20
C SER A 344 -41.84 13.19 -5.81
N ALA A 345 -41.70 12.37 -4.77
CA ALA A 345 -42.00 12.75 -3.39
C ALA A 345 -40.94 13.68 -2.76
N LEU A 346 -39.68 13.57 -3.17
CA LEU A 346 -38.58 14.43 -2.71
C LEU A 346 -38.30 15.62 -3.63
N ASN A 347 -38.94 15.67 -4.79
CA ASN A 347 -38.63 16.64 -5.86
C ASN A 347 -37.14 16.67 -6.19
N MET A 348 -36.50 15.49 -6.26
CA MET A 348 -35.09 15.28 -6.48
C MET A 348 -34.87 14.05 -7.34
N ALA A 349 -33.88 14.08 -8.22
CA ALA A 349 -33.57 12.88 -9.02
C ALA A 349 -33.30 11.68 -8.09
N ALA A 350 -33.98 10.58 -8.30
CA ALA A 350 -33.74 9.34 -7.55
C ALA A 350 -33.52 8.18 -8.53
N GLY A 351 -32.62 7.29 -8.19
CA GLY A 351 -32.32 6.12 -9.01
C GLY A 351 -31.85 4.95 -8.18
N ARG A 352 -32.04 3.75 -8.69
CA ARG A 352 -31.52 2.52 -8.10
C ARG A 352 -29.99 2.49 -8.29
N PHE A 353 -29.27 2.01 -7.32
CA PHE A 353 -27.83 1.80 -7.46
C PHE A 353 -27.54 0.79 -8.57
N ALA A 354 -26.63 1.17 -9.46
CA ALA A 354 -26.00 0.29 -10.44
C ALA A 354 -24.49 0.30 -10.23
N VAL A 355 -23.84 -0.82 -10.45
CA VAL A 355 -22.38 -0.91 -10.36
C VAL A 355 -21.77 0.08 -11.35
N PRO A 356 -20.95 1.05 -10.86
CA PRO A 356 -20.43 2.11 -11.72
C PRO A 356 -19.64 1.58 -12.91
N ALA A 357 -19.78 2.21 -14.07
CA ALA A 357 -19.12 1.79 -15.31
C ALA A 357 -17.58 1.75 -15.21
N TRP A 358 -17.00 2.53 -14.29
CA TRP A 358 -15.56 2.52 -14.05
C TRP A 358 -15.08 1.32 -13.23
N VAL A 359 -15.98 0.51 -12.67
CA VAL A 359 -15.67 -0.80 -12.09
C VAL A 359 -15.75 -1.82 -13.20
N GLY A 360 -14.60 -2.33 -13.63
CA GLY A 360 -14.53 -3.39 -14.63
C GLY A 360 -15.25 -4.66 -14.15
N ARG A 361 -15.63 -5.52 -15.07
CA ARG A 361 -16.23 -6.82 -14.78
C ARG A 361 -15.24 -7.92 -15.12
N GLY A 362 -15.09 -8.90 -14.22
CA GLY A 362 -14.28 -10.09 -14.44
C GLY A 362 -14.76 -10.89 -15.64
N GLU A 363 -13.89 -11.72 -16.19
CA GLU A 363 -14.20 -12.53 -17.37
C GLU A 363 -15.40 -13.46 -17.08
N GLY A 364 -16.43 -13.38 -17.91
CA GLY A 364 -17.65 -14.18 -17.76
C GLY A 364 -18.62 -13.73 -16.66
N LEU A 365 -18.30 -12.68 -15.89
CA LEU A 365 -19.19 -12.19 -14.83
C LEU A 365 -20.43 -11.49 -15.43
N LYS A 366 -21.59 -12.07 -15.19
CA LYS A 366 -22.89 -11.45 -15.50
C LYS A 366 -23.48 -10.85 -14.24
N LEU A 367 -23.77 -9.57 -14.26
CA LEU A 367 -24.51 -8.88 -13.21
C LEU A 367 -25.98 -8.88 -13.57
N ASP A 368 -26.82 -9.22 -12.61
CA ASP A 368 -28.25 -9.09 -12.70
C ASP A 368 -28.62 -7.66 -12.26
N PRO A 369 -29.18 -6.81 -13.17
CA PRO A 369 -29.48 -5.43 -12.83
C PRO A 369 -30.42 -5.28 -11.64
N ASP A 370 -31.30 -6.26 -11.42
CA ASP A 370 -32.23 -6.25 -10.29
C ASP A 370 -31.55 -6.57 -8.94
N LYS A 371 -30.34 -7.14 -8.98
CA LYS A 371 -29.55 -7.46 -7.79
C LYS A 371 -28.42 -6.46 -7.50
N GLU A 372 -28.11 -5.58 -8.46
CA GLU A 372 -27.03 -4.60 -8.28
C GLU A 372 -27.23 -3.73 -7.01
N PRO A 373 -28.44 -3.25 -6.66
CA PRO A 373 -28.65 -2.46 -5.45
C PRO A 373 -28.24 -3.18 -4.16
N LEU A 374 -28.33 -4.51 -4.14
CA LEU A 374 -27.91 -5.33 -3.00
C LEU A 374 -26.41 -5.31 -2.77
N LEU A 375 -25.60 -5.01 -3.78
CA LEU A 375 -24.15 -5.11 -3.75
C LEU A 375 -23.47 -3.80 -3.32
N ALA A 376 -24.22 -2.72 -3.21
CA ALA A 376 -23.69 -1.38 -2.95
C ALA A 376 -22.77 -1.32 -1.73
N GLU A 377 -23.25 -1.79 -0.58
CA GLU A 377 -22.48 -1.75 0.67
C GLU A 377 -21.25 -2.66 0.61
N ALA A 378 -21.39 -3.91 0.16
CA ALA A 378 -20.28 -4.84 0.05
C ALA A 378 -19.19 -4.33 -0.92
N LEU A 379 -19.61 -3.72 -2.05
CA LEU A 379 -18.68 -3.10 -3.01
C LEU A 379 -17.98 -1.89 -2.41
N SER A 380 -18.71 -1.03 -1.71
CA SER A 380 -18.13 0.16 -1.07
C SER A 380 -17.13 -0.20 0.03
N LEU A 381 -17.38 -1.26 0.81
CA LEU A 381 -16.44 -1.78 1.81
C LEU A 381 -15.14 -2.31 1.17
N ALA A 382 -15.25 -3.04 0.05
CA ALA A 382 -14.07 -3.47 -0.70
C ALA A 382 -13.26 -2.26 -1.21
N LEU A 383 -13.94 -1.23 -1.72
CA LEU A 383 -13.32 0.02 -2.14
C LEU A 383 -12.66 0.78 -0.98
N ALA A 384 -13.28 0.78 0.20
CA ALA A 384 -12.71 1.40 1.39
C ALA A 384 -11.34 0.80 1.76
N ARG A 385 -11.18 -0.49 1.54
CA ARG A 385 -9.91 -1.18 1.80
C ARG A 385 -8.88 -1.00 0.69
N LEU A 386 -9.31 -0.94 -0.57
CA LEU A 386 -8.41 -0.91 -1.74
C LEU A 386 -8.02 0.49 -2.19
N SER A 387 -8.92 1.48 -2.05
CA SER A 387 -8.71 2.82 -2.58
C SER A 387 -7.92 3.72 -1.63
N LYS A 388 -7.31 4.78 -2.18
CA LYS A 388 -6.67 5.83 -1.37
C LYS A 388 -7.70 6.65 -0.59
N GLN A 389 -8.84 6.91 -1.19
CA GLN A 389 -9.98 7.63 -0.60
C GLN A 389 -10.56 6.85 0.58
N GLY A 390 -10.59 5.53 0.48
CA GLY A 390 -11.07 4.66 1.56
C GLY A 390 -10.26 4.75 2.85
N LYS A 391 -8.98 5.16 2.78
CA LYS A 391 -8.14 5.36 3.97
C LYS A 391 -8.61 6.50 4.88
N GLN A 392 -9.47 7.38 4.39
CA GLN A 392 -10.08 8.46 5.16
C GLN A 392 -11.35 8.02 5.90
N ASN A 393 -11.86 6.82 5.61
CA ASN A 393 -12.99 6.23 6.32
C ASN A 393 -12.58 5.68 7.69
N LEU A 394 -13.59 5.53 8.55
CA LEU A 394 -13.44 4.93 9.86
C LEU A 394 -12.98 3.48 9.73
N ASN A 395 -12.03 3.11 10.57
CA ASN A 395 -11.59 1.72 10.68
C ASN A 395 -11.33 1.37 12.15
N PHE A 396 -12.18 0.52 12.72
CA PHE A 396 -12.10 0.09 14.12
C PHE A 396 -11.01 -0.98 14.37
N ARG A 397 -10.22 -1.34 13.35
CA ARG A 397 -9.03 -2.20 13.50
C ARG A 397 -7.84 -1.39 14.02
N LYS A 398 -7.99 -0.77 15.20
CA LYS A 398 -6.99 0.06 15.88
C LYS A 398 -6.74 -0.39 17.32
N GLY A 399 -5.70 0.13 17.94
CA GLY A 399 -5.34 -0.19 19.31
C GLY A 399 -5.13 -1.70 19.52
N GLU A 400 -5.83 -2.28 20.47
CA GLU A 400 -5.82 -3.73 20.76
C GLU A 400 -6.40 -4.59 19.64
N PHE A 401 -7.27 -4.01 18.79
CA PHE A 401 -7.90 -4.68 17.65
C PHE A 401 -7.12 -4.50 16.34
N VAL A 402 -5.89 -4.03 16.38
CA VAL A 402 -5.06 -3.89 15.16
C VAL A 402 -5.01 -5.21 14.40
N TYR A 403 -5.32 -5.13 13.11
CA TYR A 403 -5.19 -6.28 12.22
C TYR A 403 -3.73 -6.72 12.13
N ARG A 404 -3.49 -7.95 12.49
CA ARG A 404 -2.18 -8.59 12.35
C ARG A 404 -2.28 -9.68 11.30
N PRO A 405 -1.78 -9.45 10.08
CA PRO A 405 -1.86 -10.44 9.02
C PRO A 405 -1.19 -11.73 9.49
N GLN A 406 -1.96 -12.81 9.48
CA GLN A 406 -1.40 -14.13 9.78
C GLN A 406 -0.50 -14.52 8.62
N TYR A 407 0.80 -14.54 8.83
CA TYR A 407 1.83 -14.85 7.82
C TYR A 407 1.72 -16.23 7.17
N ARG A 408 0.76 -17.07 7.59
CA ARG A 408 0.57 -18.42 7.04
C ARG A 408 0.42 -18.47 5.52
N ILE A 409 -0.18 -17.45 4.91
CA ILE A 409 -0.35 -17.38 3.45
C ILE A 409 0.92 -16.85 2.77
N ALA A 410 1.69 -16.01 3.46
CA ALA A 410 2.95 -15.48 2.94
C ALA A 410 4.01 -16.58 2.75
N TYR A 411 4.09 -17.56 3.65
CA TYR A 411 5.05 -18.67 3.52
C TYR A 411 4.82 -19.52 2.28
N ARG A 412 3.58 -19.82 1.91
CA ARG A 412 3.28 -20.58 0.68
C ARG A 412 3.60 -19.79 -0.59
N LYS A 413 3.33 -18.49 -0.60
CA LYS A 413 3.67 -17.60 -1.74
C LYS A 413 5.16 -17.25 -1.79
N ALA A 414 5.86 -17.26 -0.65
CA ALA A 414 7.30 -17.02 -0.55
C ALA A 414 8.14 -18.28 -0.77
N ALA A 415 7.59 -19.47 -0.57
CA ALA A 415 8.30 -20.74 -0.72
C ALA A 415 8.83 -20.96 -2.16
N PHE A 416 8.05 -20.60 -3.17
CA PHE A 416 8.47 -20.74 -4.57
C PHE A 416 9.63 -19.80 -4.93
N PRO A 417 9.57 -18.47 -4.71
CA PRO A 417 10.71 -17.59 -4.96
C PRO A 417 11.90 -17.87 -4.05
N ALA A 418 11.68 -18.30 -2.80
CA ALA A 418 12.77 -18.73 -1.91
C ALA A 418 13.45 -20.00 -2.42
N GLY A 419 12.70 -20.98 -2.90
CA GLY A 419 13.22 -22.19 -3.55
C GLY A 419 14.03 -21.87 -4.81
N LEU A 420 13.55 -20.94 -5.64
CA LEU A 420 14.26 -20.47 -6.84
C LEU A 420 15.57 -19.76 -6.48
N LEU A 421 15.56 -18.91 -5.44
CA LEU A 421 16.77 -18.24 -4.95
C LEU A 421 17.80 -19.24 -4.41
N LEU A 422 17.36 -20.25 -3.66
CA LEU A 422 18.23 -21.33 -3.18
C LEU A 422 18.83 -22.14 -4.34
N LEU A 423 18.02 -22.44 -5.36
CA LEU A 423 18.51 -23.12 -6.56
C LEU A 423 19.55 -22.28 -7.31
N MET A 424 19.30 -20.98 -7.49
CA MET A 424 20.26 -20.06 -8.10
C MET A 424 21.55 -19.97 -7.29
N ALA A 425 21.46 -19.89 -5.96
CA ALA A 425 22.61 -19.89 -5.08
C ALA A 425 23.41 -21.20 -5.20
N ALA A 426 22.72 -22.35 -5.22
CA ALA A 426 23.37 -23.66 -5.40
C ALA A 426 24.10 -23.78 -6.75
N LEU A 427 23.48 -23.29 -7.83
CA LEU A 427 24.11 -23.24 -9.16
C LEU A 427 25.30 -22.29 -9.19
N ALA A 428 25.22 -21.14 -8.53
CA ALA A 428 26.35 -20.21 -8.41
C ALA A 428 27.50 -20.82 -7.62
N PHE A 429 27.23 -21.51 -6.51
CA PHE A 429 28.23 -22.24 -5.74
C PHE A 429 28.87 -23.38 -6.54
N ALA A 430 28.07 -24.17 -7.28
CA ALA A 430 28.58 -25.23 -8.15
C ALA A 430 29.49 -24.64 -9.25
N LYS A 431 29.09 -23.55 -9.89
CA LYS A 431 29.91 -22.85 -10.88
C LYS A 431 31.21 -22.33 -10.27
N CYS A 432 31.14 -21.71 -9.10
CA CYS A 432 32.31 -21.17 -8.39
C CYS A 432 33.28 -22.32 -7.99
N GLY A 433 32.75 -23.45 -7.51
CA GLY A 433 33.51 -24.64 -7.18
C GLY A 433 34.20 -25.26 -8.42
N ALA A 434 33.48 -25.36 -9.55
CA ALA A 434 34.06 -25.82 -10.81
C ALA A 434 35.18 -24.91 -11.32
N GLN A 435 34.97 -23.58 -11.27
CA GLN A 435 35.98 -22.59 -11.63
C GLN A 435 37.19 -22.65 -10.69
N TYR A 436 36.97 -22.78 -9.38
CA TYR A 436 38.05 -22.94 -8.41
C TYR A 436 38.88 -24.20 -8.67
N SER A 437 38.25 -25.34 -8.95
CA SER A 437 38.95 -26.60 -9.26
C SER A 437 39.76 -26.48 -10.55
N LEU A 438 39.21 -25.82 -11.59
CA LEU A 438 39.89 -25.58 -12.84
C LEU A 438 41.12 -24.69 -12.66
N VAL A 439 40.95 -23.53 -11.98
CA VAL A 439 42.06 -22.61 -11.70
C VAL A 439 43.13 -23.25 -10.83
N ASN A 440 42.71 -24.07 -9.84
CA ASN A 440 43.65 -24.78 -8.98
C ASN A 440 44.46 -25.85 -9.73
N SER A 441 43.82 -26.59 -10.68
CA SER A 441 44.51 -27.54 -11.53
C SER A 441 45.49 -26.85 -12.49
N GLN A 442 45.10 -25.75 -13.13
CA GLN A 442 45.98 -24.95 -13.97
C GLN A 442 47.14 -24.35 -13.17
N SER A 443 46.87 -23.84 -11.96
CA SER A 443 47.92 -23.35 -11.07
C SER A 443 48.94 -24.42 -10.68
N ARG A 444 48.49 -25.66 -10.43
CA ARG A 444 49.40 -26.80 -10.15
C ARG A 444 50.23 -27.14 -11.37
N GLN A 445 49.64 -27.20 -12.56
CA GLN A 445 50.38 -27.48 -13.81
C GLN A 445 51.42 -26.38 -14.08
N LEU A 446 51.03 -25.10 -13.95
CA LEU A 446 51.95 -23.97 -14.12
C LEU A 446 53.13 -24.01 -13.12
N LYS A 447 52.83 -24.32 -11.85
CA LYS A 447 53.90 -24.51 -10.83
C LYS A 447 54.87 -25.61 -11.19
N GLN A 448 54.35 -26.75 -11.66
CA GLN A 448 55.21 -27.87 -12.11
C GLN A 448 56.08 -27.47 -13.30
N GLU A 449 55.52 -26.81 -14.29
CA GLU A 449 56.26 -26.31 -15.46
C GLU A 449 57.33 -25.28 -15.03
N MET A 450 57.00 -24.37 -14.14
CA MET A 450 57.97 -23.40 -13.60
C MET A 450 59.12 -24.09 -12.84
N VAL A 451 58.83 -25.09 -12.03
CA VAL A 451 59.86 -25.88 -11.36
C VAL A 451 60.74 -26.59 -12.39
N GLN A 452 60.18 -27.21 -13.44
CA GLN A 452 60.93 -27.83 -14.50
C GLN A 452 61.84 -26.86 -15.25
N ARG A 453 61.33 -25.68 -15.61
CA ARG A 453 62.14 -24.65 -16.29
C ARG A 453 63.22 -24.11 -15.38
N TYR A 454 62.93 -23.92 -14.10
CA TYR A 454 63.92 -23.46 -13.12
C TYR A 454 65.05 -24.46 -12.94
N THR A 455 64.75 -25.76 -12.79
CA THR A 455 65.76 -26.82 -12.66
C THR A 455 66.57 -27.05 -13.94
N ALA A 456 66.00 -26.71 -15.11
CA ALA A 456 66.72 -26.77 -16.38
C ALA A 456 67.79 -25.63 -16.44
N ILE A 457 67.53 -24.45 -15.89
CA ILE A 457 68.45 -23.33 -15.84
C ILE A 457 69.49 -23.50 -14.71
N PHE A 458 69.05 -24.06 -13.60
CA PHE A 458 69.89 -24.24 -12.39
C PHE A 458 69.95 -25.73 -11.97
N PRO A 459 70.76 -26.57 -12.65
CA PRO A 459 70.85 -27.97 -12.35
C PRO A 459 71.29 -28.23 -10.91
N GLY A 460 70.55 -29.15 -10.23
CA GLY A 460 70.85 -29.51 -8.83
C GLY A 460 70.12 -28.71 -7.75
N SER A 461 69.35 -27.67 -8.10
CA SER A 461 68.56 -26.92 -7.15
C SER A 461 67.11 -27.44 -7.09
N LYS A 462 66.54 -27.56 -5.87
CA LYS A 462 65.11 -27.86 -5.67
C LYS A 462 64.42 -26.63 -5.11
N PRO A 463 63.83 -25.77 -5.91
CA PRO A 463 63.19 -24.55 -5.43
C PRO A 463 61.92 -24.85 -4.65
N ALA A 464 61.76 -24.34 -3.47
CA ALA A 464 60.49 -24.36 -2.73
C ALA A 464 59.48 -23.37 -3.35
N ASP A 465 59.96 -22.24 -3.81
CA ASP A 465 59.22 -21.22 -4.58
C ASP A 465 60.09 -20.66 -5.72
N PRO A 466 59.90 -21.19 -6.95
CA PRO A 466 60.72 -20.81 -8.12
C PRO A 466 60.61 -19.33 -8.46
N VAL A 467 59.43 -18.71 -8.22
CA VAL A 467 59.20 -17.29 -8.58
C VAL A 467 59.97 -16.36 -7.69
N SER A 468 59.88 -16.58 -6.39
CA SER A 468 60.57 -15.72 -5.41
C SER A 468 62.09 -15.89 -5.52
N GLN A 469 62.59 -17.10 -5.78
CA GLN A 469 64.02 -17.36 -5.95
C GLN A 469 64.55 -16.74 -7.23
N LEU A 470 63.81 -16.81 -8.34
CA LEU A 470 64.19 -16.15 -9.60
C LEU A 470 64.19 -14.63 -9.47
N LYS A 471 63.18 -14.07 -8.81
CA LYS A 471 63.15 -12.62 -8.49
C LYS A 471 64.34 -12.18 -7.66
N ALA A 472 64.71 -12.97 -6.64
CA ALA A 472 65.87 -12.66 -5.80
C ALA A 472 67.18 -12.70 -6.59
N GLN A 473 67.33 -13.67 -7.51
CA GLN A 473 68.50 -13.74 -8.36
C GLN A 473 68.55 -12.60 -9.38
N LEU A 474 67.43 -12.23 -9.98
CA LEU A 474 67.35 -11.07 -10.87
C LEU A 474 67.70 -9.79 -10.14
N ALA A 475 67.12 -9.58 -8.95
CA ALA A 475 67.45 -8.40 -8.12
C ALA A 475 68.92 -8.37 -7.71
N ALA A 476 69.55 -9.52 -7.40
CA ALA A 476 70.96 -9.60 -7.12
C ALA A 476 71.83 -9.30 -8.35
N GLY A 477 71.38 -9.75 -9.55
CA GLY A 477 72.03 -9.45 -10.84
C GLY A 477 71.95 -7.96 -11.17
N GLU A 478 70.76 -7.37 -11.02
CA GLU A 478 70.57 -5.91 -11.24
C GLU A 478 71.41 -5.07 -10.24
N ALA A 479 71.46 -5.48 -8.99
CA ALA A 479 72.31 -4.81 -7.99
C ALA A 479 73.80 -4.86 -8.36
N ARG A 480 74.28 -6.03 -8.89
CA ARG A 480 75.66 -6.12 -9.38
C ARG A 480 75.93 -5.22 -10.60
N LEU A 481 75.03 -5.25 -11.57
CA LEU A 481 75.15 -4.38 -12.74
C LEU A 481 75.09 -2.90 -12.39
N LYS A 482 74.24 -2.54 -11.41
CA LYS A 482 74.19 -1.16 -10.90
C LYS A 482 75.49 -0.79 -10.18
N ALA A 483 76.04 -1.68 -9.39
CA ALA A 483 77.31 -1.44 -8.72
C ALA A 483 78.49 -1.29 -9.67
N GLU A 484 78.54 -2.04 -10.78
CA GLU A 484 79.50 -1.87 -11.86
C GLU A 484 79.28 -0.58 -12.65
N ARG A 485 78.04 -0.21 -12.89
CA ARG A 485 77.67 1.05 -13.55
C ARG A 485 78.06 2.27 -12.71
N ASP A 486 77.86 2.20 -11.39
CA ASP A 486 78.23 3.27 -10.43
C ASP A 486 79.74 3.50 -10.33
N LEU A 487 80.56 2.63 -10.91
CA LEU A 487 81.99 2.78 -11.01
C LEU A 487 82.44 3.51 -12.28
N LEU A 488 81.53 3.75 -13.22
CA LEU A 488 81.77 4.43 -14.49
C LEU A 488 81.33 5.90 -14.36
N TYR A 489 82.08 6.80 -15.05
CA TYR A 489 81.63 8.18 -15.18
C TYR A 489 80.26 8.26 -15.83
N PRO A 490 79.42 9.24 -15.48
CA PRO A 490 78.13 9.45 -16.15
C PRO A 490 78.30 9.52 -17.67
N SER A 491 77.42 8.85 -18.38
CA SER A 491 77.46 8.84 -19.86
C SER A 491 77.16 10.21 -20.46
N PRO A 492 77.61 10.49 -21.68
CA PRO A 492 77.28 11.75 -22.35
C PRO A 492 75.78 12.01 -22.44
N VAL A 493 74.96 10.93 -22.56
CA VAL A 493 73.51 11.01 -22.62
C VAL A 493 72.91 11.41 -21.29
N GLU A 494 73.43 10.86 -20.17
CA GLU A 494 73.00 11.23 -18.82
C GLU A 494 73.33 12.69 -18.49
N CYS A 495 74.51 13.14 -18.90
CA CYS A 495 74.89 14.54 -18.76
C CYS A 495 73.99 15.49 -19.59
N LEU A 496 73.64 15.09 -20.82
CA LEU A 496 72.75 15.88 -21.67
C LEU A 496 71.30 15.90 -21.13
N ALA A 497 70.81 14.78 -20.64
CA ALA A 497 69.49 14.69 -20.00
C ALA A 497 69.43 15.60 -18.76
N ALA A 498 70.44 15.58 -17.89
CA ALA A 498 70.51 16.46 -16.73
C ALA A 498 70.49 17.96 -17.09
N VAL A 499 71.10 18.32 -18.17
CA VAL A 499 71.05 19.71 -18.70
C VAL A 499 69.63 20.04 -19.18
N GLY A 500 68.94 19.11 -19.86
CA GLY A 500 67.59 19.32 -20.39
C GLY A 500 66.50 19.34 -19.29
N ASP A 501 66.67 18.55 -18.25
CA ASP A 501 65.62 18.37 -17.21
C ASP A 501 65.70 19.41 -16.08
N LEU A 502 66.94 19.87 -15.75
CA LEU A 502 67.14 20.73 -14.57
C LEU A 502 67.17 22.23 -14.88
N VAL A 503 67.40 22.62 -16.13
CA VAL A 503 67.35 24.04 -16.47
C VAL A 503 65.92 24.42 -16.89
N PRO A 504 65.19 25.25 -16.12
CA PRO A 504 63.82 25.62 -16.44
C PRO A 504 63.69 26.24 -17.82
N ARG A 505 62.68 25.84 -18.59
CA ARG A 505 62.41 26.34 -19.92
C ARG A 505 62.16 27.85 -19.98
N GLU A 506 61.75 28.44 -18.86
CA GLU A 506 61.51 29.87 -18.68
C GLU A 506 62.79 30.72 -18.80
N ILE A 507 63.96 30.12 -18.60
CA ILE A 507 65.26 30.83 -18.75
C ILE A 507 65.62 31.09 -20.23
N GLY A 508 64.92 30.43 -21.16
CA GLY A 508 65.06 30.73 -22.60
C GLY A 508 66.48 30.57 -23.14
N TYR A 509 67.03 29.35 -23.06
CA TYR A 509 68.37 29.04 -23.57
C TYR A 509 68.33 28.10 -24.78
N VAL A 510 69.34 28.16 -25.62
CA VAL A 510 69.58 27.23 -26.74
C VAL A 510 71.01 26.72 -26.61
N VAL A 511 71.20 25.40 -26.53
CA VAL A 511 72.53 24.79 -26.60
C VAL A 511 72.87 24.52 -28.04
N ASN A 512 73.87 25.20 -28.60
CA ASN A 512 74.33 25.07 -29.97
C ASN A 512 75.35 23.92 -30.11
N ARG A 513 76.14 23.69 -29.12
CA ARG A 513 77.14 22.61 -29.07
C ARG A 513 77.26 21.99 -27.72
N PHE A 514 77.23 20.67 -27.68
CA PHE A 514 77.53 19.82 -26.51
C PHE A 514 78.75 18.95 -26.85
N SER A 515 79.77 19.01 -26.06
CA SER A 515 80.94 18.16 -26.19
C SER A 515 81.30 17.52 -24.86
N TYR A 516 81.63 16.24 -24.92
CA TYR A 516 82.00 15.42 -23.76
C TYR A 516 83.40 14.81 -24.06
N SER A 517 84.41 15.16 -23.28
CA SER A 517 85.78 14.63 -23.42
C SER A 517 86.46 14.74 -22.05
N ASP A 518 87.37 13.80 -21.74
CA ASP A 518 88.24 13.83 -20.54
C ASP A 518 87.48 14.11 -19.22
N ASN A 519 86.32 13.48 -19.08
CA ASN A 519 85.42 13.65 -17.91
C ASN A 519 84.93 15.11 -17.70
N LYS A 520 84.90 15.88 -18.79
CA LYS A 520 84.36 17.24 -18.82
C LYS A 520 83.27 17.34 -19.86
N VAL A 521 82.27 18.11 -19.52
CA VAL A 521 81.21 18.51 -20.47
C VAL A 521 81.38 19.98 -20.77
N ARG A 522 81.39 20.33 -22.02
CA ARG A 522 81.38 21.72 -22.48
C ARG A 522 80.13 22.02 -23.23
N LEU A 523 79.40 23.03 -22.76
CA LEU A 523 78.17 23.54 -23.32
C LEU A 523 78.44 24.93 -23.96
N GLU A 524 78.10 25.09 -25.19
CA GLU A 524 78.11 26.39 -25.89
C GLU A 524 76.68 26.70 -26.34
N GLY A 525 76.19 27.88 -26.04
CA GLY A 525 74.82 28.21 -26.30
C GLY A 525 74.52 29.71 -26.27
N GLU A 526 73.25 30.01 -26.40
CA GLU A 526 72.72 31.38 -26.35
C GLU A 526 71.62 31.47 -25.30
N THR A 527 71.55 32.64 -24.67
CA THR A 527 70.46 32.92 -23.66
C THR A 527 70.05 34.40 -23.80
N ALA A 528 68.98 34.78 -23.14
CA ALA A 528 68.39 36.10 -23.23
C ALA A 528 69.31 37.21 -22.68
N ASP A 529 69.97 36.98 -21.53
CA ASP A 529 70.81 37.95 -20.85
C ASP A 529 71.90 37.28 -19.99
N PHE A 530 72.77 38.10 -19.39
CA PHE A 530 73.86 37.62 -18.50
C PHE A 530 73.32 36.99 -17.20
N GLY A 531 72.12 37.43 -16.70
CA GLY A 531 71.49 36.84 -15.51
C GLY A 531 71.05 35.41 -15.78
N ALA A 532 70.50 35.17 -16.98
CA ALA A 532 70.08 33.85 -17.42
C ALA A 532 71.26 32.88 -17.56
N SER A 533 72.40 33.31 -18.08
CA SER A 533 73.60 32.45 -18.12
C SER A 533 74.13 32.04 -16.74
N LYS A 534 74.04 32.93 -15.76
CA LYS A 534 74.38 32.62 -14.37
C LYS A 534 73.37 31.67 -13.74
N ALA A 535 72.04 31.87 -13.99
CA ALA A 535 71.02 30.98 -13.50
C ALA A 535 71.15 29.54 -14.03
N ILE A 536 71.58 29.35 -15.29
CA ILE A 536 71.90 28.04 -15.85
C ILE A 536 73.02 27.36 -15.04
N VAL A 537 74.12 28.09 -14.74
CA VAL A 537 75.19 27.56 -13.93
C VAL A 537 74.75 27.17 -12.52
N ASP A 538 73.92 28.01 -11.88
CA ASP A 538 73.40 27.73 -10.55
C ASP A 538 72.48 26.48 -10.49
N GLN A 539 71.72 26.24 -11.55
CA GLN A 539 70.90 25.04 -11.65
C GLN A 539 71.72 23.78 -11.94
N LEU A 540 72.63 23.85 -12.87
CA LEU A 540 73.54 22.74 -13.20
C LEU A 540 74.47 22.37 -12.05
N SER A 541 74.81 23.32 -11.17
CA SER A 541 75.63 23.05 -9.98
C SER A 541 74.92 22.21 -8.93
N LYS A 542 73.61 22.00 -9.06
CA LYS A 542 72.80 21.14 -8.15
C LYS A 542 72.82 19.67 -8.56
N VAL A 543 73.43 19.33 -9.67
CA VAL A 543 73.52 17.96 -10.15
C VAL A 543 74.60 17.21 -9.37
N ASP A 544 74.25 16.11 -8.70
CA ASP A 544 75.13 15.37 -7.80
C ASP A 544 76.43 14.87 -8.46
N PHE A 545 76.38 14.50 -9.70
CA PHE A 545 77.55 14.02 -10.44
C PHE A 545 78.31 15.10 -11.19
N PHE A 546 77.94 16.38 -11.09
CA PHE A 546 78.70 17.52 -11.53
C PHE A 546 79.56 18.02 -10.37
N LYS A 547 80.93 17.92 -10.52
CA LYS A 547 81.86 18.35 -9.47
C LYS A 547 81.99 19.87 -9.42
N LYS A 548 82.04 20.49 -10.62
CA LYS A 548 82.21 21.93 -10.75
C LYS A 548 81.63 22.40 -12.05
N VAL A 549 80.82 23.45 -12.00
CA VAL A 549 80.23 24.09 -13.18
C VAL A 549 80.80 25.50 -13.28
N ASN A 550 81.51 25.80 -14.33
CA ASN A 550 82.14 27.09 -14.54
C ASN A 550 81.60 27.75 -15.80
N LEU A 551 81.25 29.04 -15.73
CA LEU A 551 80.99 29.88 -16.88
C LEU A 551 82.38 30.41 -17.37
N GLU A 552 82.84 29.88 -18.46
CA GLU A 552 84.17 30.31 -19.05
C GLU A 552 84.09 31.60 -19.80
N ASP A 553 83.03 31.80 -20.55
CA ASP A 553 82.86 32.97 -21.34
C ASP A 553 81.37 33.35 -21.49
N SER A 554 81.07 34.63 -21.49
CA SER A 554 79.75 35.14 -21.87
C SER A 554 79.87 36.48 -22.54
N ARG A 555 79.33 36.60 -23.76
CA ARG A 555 79.47 37.80 -24.58
C ARG A 555 78.18 38.24 -25.20
N SER A 556 77.90 39.53 -25.20
CA SER A 556 76.77 40.08 -25.91
C SER A 556 76.94 39.91 -27.41
N MET A 557 75.92 39.43 -28.09
CA MET A 557 75.88 39.25 -29.54
C MET A 557 75.12 40.41 -30.22
N PRO A 558 75.36 40.68 -31.52
CA PRO A 558 74.69 41.76 -32.25
C PRO A 558 73.19 41.64 -32.33
N ASN A 559 72.63 40.43 -32.08
CA ASN A 559 71.19 40.13 -32.05
C ASN A 559 70.52 40.39 -30.65
N GLY A 560 71.24 41.01 -29.69
CA GLY A 560 70.75 41.32 -28.39
C GLY A 560 70.75 40.12 -27.41
N LYS A 561 71.17 38.95 -27.82
CA LYS A 561 71.34 37.76 -26.97
C LYS A 561 72.76 37.70 -26.40
N VAL A 562 72.92 36.84 -25.40
CA VAL A 562 74.24 36.57 -24.82
C VAL A 562 74.64 35.13 -25.14
N SER A 563 75.80 34.97 -25.79
CA SER A 563 76.42 33.65 -25.94
C SER A 563 77.10 33.25 -24.62
N PHE A 564 77.04 31.98 -24.27
CA PHE A 564 77.71 31.44 -23.11
C PHE A 564 78.54 30.20 -23.48
N VAL A 565 79.59 30.01 -22.71
CA VAL A 565 80.36 28.78 -22.71
C VAL A 565 80.47 28.29 -21.23
N ILE A 566 79.89 27.14 -20.96
CA ILE A 566 79.91 26.53 -19.63
C ILE A 566 80.71 25.24 -19.72
N THR A 567 81.68 25.09 -18.83
CA THR A 567 82.44 23.85 -18.68
C THR A 567 82.12 23.21 -17.33
N ILE A 568 81.73 21.94 -17.40
CA ILE A 568 81.33 21.13 -16.27
C ILE A 568 82.36 20.02 -16.05
N GLU A 569 82.95 19.95 -14.91
CA GLU A 569 83.79 18.83 -14.49
C GLU A 569 82.93 17.77 -13.84
N LEU A 570 83.07 16.51 -14.26
CA LEU A 570 82.33 15.39 -13.69
C LEU A 570 83.03 14.90 -12.40
N ARG A 571 82.22 14.51 -11.42
CA ARG A 571 82.74 13.94 -10.17
C ARG A 571 83.22 12.51 -10.43
N ASN A 572 84.36 12.17 -9.93
CA ASN A 572 84.88 10.81 -10.03
C ASN A 572 84.01 9.87 -9.20
N PRO A 573 83.42 8.82 -9.80
CA PRO A 573 82.56 7.85 -9.04
C PRO A 573 83.30 7.22 -7.86
N ALA A 574 84.61 7.11 -7.88
CA ALA A 574 85.44 6.61 -6.78
C ALA A 574 85.51 7.57 -5.58
N GLU A 575 85.33 8.88 -5.78
CA GLU A 575 85.35 9.91 -4.73
C GLU A 575 83.98 9.98 -3.97
N VAL A 576 82.83 9.57 -4.58
CA VAL A 576 81.52 9.60 -3.96
C VAL A 576 81.32 8.54 -2.88
N LYS A 577 82.12 7.50 -2.87
CA LYS A 577 82.07 6.44 -1.86
C LYS A 577 82.97 6.69 -0.61
N SER A 578 83.66 7.81 -0.53
CA SER A 578 84.57 8.16 0.57
C SER A 578 84.01 9.28 1.48
N GLU A 579 82.84 9.88 1.15
CA GLU A 579 82.08 10.74 2.05
C GLU A 579 80.79 9.99 2.52
#